data_527d26cc641c01405a46f21561158ea1
#
_entry.id   527d26cc641c01405a46f21561158ea1
#
_cell.length_a   1.000
_cell.length_b   1.000
_cell.length_c   1.000
_cell.angle_alpha   90.00
_cell.angle_beta   90.00
_cell.angle_gamma   90.00
#
_symmetry.space_group_name_H-M   'P 1'
#
loop_
_entity.id
_entity.type
_entity.pdbx_description
1 polymer ?
#
loop_
_entity_poly.entity_id
_entity_poly.type
_entity_poly.pdbx_seq_one_letter_code
_entity_poly.pdbx_strand_id
1 'polypeptide(L)'
;MIHTTDFIATFGVKTKWKHLMAEQKVYVPTVGEEVANAVSHGVMLCLTLAALPFAAVRAYVHDGTLAAVAASVFVISLLLMFLGSTLYHSMHPASRHKEVFHILDHIFIYVAIAGSYT
;
A
#
# COMPACT_ATOMS: atom_id res chain seq x y z
N MET A 1 30.05 -25.06 25.37
CA MET A 1 28.84 -24.35 24.90
C MET A 1 29.02 -24.02 23.42
N ILE A 2 28.27 -24.65 22.53
CA ILE A 2 28.38 -24.42 21.08
C ILE A 2 27.63 -23.10 20.77
N HIS A 3 28.36 -22.12 20.25
CA HIS A 3 27.72 -20.88 19.77
C HIS A 3 26.74 -21.20 18.65
N THR A 4 25.56 -20.56 18.66
CA THR A 4 24.52 -20.74 17.63
C THR A 4 25.07 -20.51 16.22
N THR A 5 26.11 -19.68 16.09
CA THR A 5 26.83 -19.41 14.85
C THR A 5 27.61 -20.63 14.33
N ASP A 6 28.15 -21.44 15.21
CA ASP A 6 28.93 -22.64 14.85
C ASP A 6 27.98 -23.79 14.44
N PHE A 7 26.84 -23.90 15.11
CA PHE A 7 25.80 -24.87 14.76
C PHE A 7 25.23 -24.60 13.34
N ILE A 8 25.00 -23.35 13.00
CA ILE A 8 24.51 -22.93 11.66
C ILE A 8 25.59 -23.19 10.59
N ALA A 9 26.86 -23.00 10.90
CA ALA A 9 27.97 -23.27 9.99
C ALA A 9 28.14 -24.77 9.69
N THR A 10 27.92 -25.62 10.66
CA THR A 10 28.07 -27.09 10.55
C THR A 10 27.06 -27.73 9.62
N PHE A 11 25.85 -27.12 9.46
CA PHE A 11 24.78 -27.64 8.60
C PHE A 11 24.71 -27.01 7.20
N GLY A 12 25.69 -26.21 6.79
CA GLY A 12 25.69 -25.56 5.47
C GLY A 12 24.58 -24.54 5.26
N VAL A 13 23.84 -24.23 6.32
CA VAL A 13 22.71 -23.31 6.28
C VAL A 13 23.16 -21.88 5.92
N LYS A 14 24.35 -21.48 6.40
CA LYS A 14 24.94 -20.16 6.09
C LYS A 14 25.16 -19.92 4.59
N THR A 15 25.60 -20.94 3.87
CA THR A 15 25.82 -20.87 2.42
C THR A 15 24.50 -20.83 1.66
N LYS A 16 23.51 -21.60 2.10
CA LYS A 16 22.19 -21.62 1.49
C LYS A 16 21.45 -20.28 1.67
N TRP A 17 21.51 -19.70 2.86
CA TRP A 17 20.92 -18.39 3.11
C TRP A 17 21.63 -17.26 2.35
N LYS A 18 22.97 -17.31 2.25
CA LYS A 18 23.71 -16.34 1.43
C LYS A 18 23.35 -16.44 -0.05
N HIS A 19 23.16 -17.65 -0.58
CA HIS A 19 22.70 -17.87 -1.96
C HIS A 19 21.26 -17.35 -2.15
N LEU A 20 20.35 -17.69 -1.25
CA LEU A 20 18.95 -17.22 -1.32
C LEU A 20 18.85 -15.71 -1.18
N MET A 21 19.66 -15.08 -0.32
CA MET A 21 19.70 -13.62 -0.16
C MET A 21 20.36 -12.93 -1.37
N ALA A 22 21.31 -13.58 -2.04
CA ALA A 22 21.94 -13.05 -3.25
C ALA A 22 21.03 -13.16 -4.49
N GLU A 23 20.13 -14.16 -4.51
CA GLU A 23 19.13 -14.32 -5.56
C GLU A 23 17.91 -13.42 -5.38
N GLN A 24 17.63 -12.97 -4.16
CA GLN A 24 16.65 -11.90 -3.94
C GLN A 24 17.27 -10.57 -4.40
N LYS A 25 17.30 -10.35 -5.70
CA LYS A 25 17.42 -8.99 -6.23
C LYS A 25 16.25 -8.20 -5.66
N VAL A 26 16.53 -7.39 -4.64
CA VAL A 26 15.57 -6.38 -4.20
C VAL A 26 15.22 -5.55 -5.43
N TYR A 27 14.01 -5.74 -5.94
CA TYR A 27 13.53 -4.99 -7.07
C TYR A 27 13.49 -3.52 -6.68
N VAL A 28 14.33 -2.72 -7.31
CA VAL A 28 14.33 -1.26 -7.19
C VAL A 28 13.58 -0.74 -8.40
N PRO A 29 12.38 -0.17 -8.22
CA PRO A 29 11.61 0.36 -9.33
C PRO A 29 12.38 1.48 -10.02
N THR A 30 12.29 1.52 -11.34
CA THR A 30 12.86 2.61 -12.14
C THR A 30 12.08 3.89 -11.91
N VAL A 31 12.70 5.05 -12.16
CA VAL A 31 12.03 6.35 -12.06
C VAL A 31 10.78 6.41 -12.94
N GLY A 32 10.81 5.79 -14.12
CA GLY A 32 9.65 5.70 -15.00
C GLY A 32 8.48 4.92 -14.40
N GLU A 33 8.76 3.82 -13.71
CA GLU A 33 7.74 3.01 -13.03
C GLU A 33 7.15 3.76 -11.82
N GLU A 34 7.98 4.47 -11.05
CA GLU A 34 7.49 5.29 -9.94
C GLU A 34 6.60 6.44 -10.43
N VAL A 35 6.97 7.11 -11.50
CA VAL A 35 6.14 8.16 -12.11
C VAL A 35 4.83 7.58 -12.65
N ALA A 36 4.86 6.45 -13.33
CA ALA A 36 3.65 5.79 -13.83
C ALA A 36 2.69 5.41 -12.68
N ASN A 37 3.21 4.87 -11.60
CA ASN A 37 2.44 4.54 -10.41
C ASN A 37 1.84 5.79 -9.74
N ALA A 38 2.64 6.85 -9.57
CA ALA A 38 2.16 8.12 -9.00
C ALA A 38 1.03 8.73 -9.84
N VAL A 39 1.18 8.75 -11.17
CA VAL A 39 0.18 9.31 -12.08
C VAL A 39 -1.10 8.46 -12.08
N SER A 40 -1.00 7.16 -12.20
CA SER A 40 -2.17 6.27 -12.21
C SER A 40 -2.96 6.34 -10.91
N HIS A 41 -2.28 6.31 -9.76
CA HIS A 41 -2.93 6.43 -8.45
C HIS A 41 -3.48 7.84 -8.22
N GLY A 42 -2.79 8.88 -8.69
CA GLY A 42 -3.28 10.26 -8.66
C GLY A 42 -4.57 10.45 -9.48
N VAL A 43 -4.66 9.85 -10.66
CA VAL A 43 -5.88 9.85 -11.47
C VAL A 43 -7.01 9.11 -10.73
N MET A 44 -6.73 7.94 -10.17
CA MET A 44 -7.72 7.19 -9.38
C MET A 44 -8.16 7.93 -8.14
N LEU A 45 -7.26 8.68 -7.48
CA LEU A 45 -7.60 9.57 -6.37
C LEU A 45 -8.64 10.62 -6.78
N CYS A 46 -8.41 11.30 -7.90
CA CYS A 46 -9.35 12.31 -8.43
C CYS A 46 -10.71 11.70 -8.80
N LEU A 47 -10.72 10.55 -9.45
CA LEU A 47 -11.94 9.84 -9.81
C LEU A 47 -12.72 9.37 -8.57
N THR A 48 -12.02 8.85 -7.57
CA THR A 48 -12.65 8.40 -6.31
C THR A 48 -13.21 9.58 -5.52
N LEU A 49 -12.51 10.73 -5.52
CA LEU A 49 -13.00 11.94 -4.89
C LEU A 49 -14.30 12.44 -5.56
N ALA A 50 -14.36 12.41 -6.89
CA ALA A 50 -15.57 12.76 -7.62
C ALA A 50 -16.71 11.75 -7.41
N ALA A 51 -16.37 10.47 -7.22
CA ALA A 51 -17.35 9.41 -7.00
C ALA A 51 -17.99 9.46 -5.59
N LEU A 52 -17.31 10.04 -4.60
CA LEU A 52 -17.77 10.05 -3.20
C LEU A 52 -19.20 10.61 -3.04
N PRO A 53 -19.52 11.85 -3.49
CA PRO A 53 -20.86 12.40 -3.34
C PRO A 53 -21.91 11.58 -4.11
N PHE A 54 -21.55 11.10 -5.31
CA PHE A 54 -22.45 10.29 -6.11
C PHE A 54 -22.77 8.95 -5.42
N ALA A 55 -21.78 8.25 -4.91
CA ALA A 55 -21.96 6.99 -4.20
C ALA A 55 -22.80 7.17 -2.93
N ALA A 56 -22.53 8.21 -2.15
CA ALA A 56 -23.29 8.49 -0.92
C ALA A 56 -24.76 8.82 -1.19
N VAL A 57 -25.03 9.69 -2.16
CA VAL A 57 -26.41 10.06 -2.53
C VAL A 57 -27.17 8.86 -3.09
N ARG A 58 -26.55 8.09 -3.98
CA ARG A 58 -27.19 6.92 -4.57
C ARG A 58 -27.52 5.86 -3.51
N ALA A 59 -26.57 5.57 -2.61
CA ALA A 59 -26.80 4.64 -1.50
C ALA A 59 -27.92 5.14 -0.57
N TYR A 60 -27.97 6.44 -0.28
CA TYR A 60 -29.01 7.03 0.54
C TYR A 60 -30.40 6.87 -0.07
N VAL A 61 -30.53 7.17 -1.37
CA VAL A 61 -31.82 7.12 -2.07
C VAL A 61 -32.36 5.71 -2.21
N HIS A 62 -31.50 4.70 -2.40
CA HIS A 62 -31.93 3.32 -2.62
C HIS A 62 -32.08 2.51 -1.34
N ASP A 63 -31.17 2.68 -0.39
CA ASP A 63 -31.03 1.78 0.76
C ASP A 63 -30.98 2.53 2.12
N GLY A 64 -31.09 3.86 2.09
CA GLY A 64 -31.20 4.69 3.28
C GLY A 64 -29.86 5.12 3.90
N THR A 65 -29.95 5.69 5.09
CA THR A 65 -28.81 6.35 5.77
C THR A 65 -27.67 5.40 6.08
N LEU A 66 -27.98 4.19 6.52
CA LEU A 66 -26.95 3.20 6.88
C LEU A 66 -26.08 2.83 5.66
N ALA A 67 -26.72 2.60 4.50
CA ALA A 67 -26.03 2.30 3.27
C ALA A 67 -25.19 3.50 2.77
N ALA A 68 -25.68 4.73 2.93
CA ALA A 68 -24.92 5.92 2.60
C ALA A 68 -23.67 6.07 3.47
N VAL A 69 -23.77 5.80 4.78
CA VAL A 69 -22.62 5.81 5.70
C VAL A 69 -21.61 4.73 5.30
N ALA A 70 -22.06 3.50 5.06
CA ALA A 70 -21.19 2.39 4.64
C ALA A 70 -20.47 2.69 3.32
N ALA A 71 -21.17 3.19 2.31
CA ALA A 71 -20.60 3.60 1.04
C ALA A 71 -19.58 4.72 1.20
N SER A 72 -19.86 5.70 2.05
CA SER A 72 -18.95 6.82 2.33
C SER A 72 -17.66 6.32 3.03
N VAL A 73 -17.78 5.47 4.02
CA VAL A 73 -16.62 4.87 4.72
C VAL A 73 -15.74 4.10 3.74
N PHE A 74 -16.33 3.30 2.87
CA PHE A 74 -15.60 2.56 1.86
C PHE A 74 -14.85 3.49 0.88
N VAL A 75 -15.53 4.48 0.32
CA VAL A 75 -14.92 5.41 -0.65
C VAL A 75 -13.84 6.27 0.01
N ILE A 76 -14.02 6.71 1.25
CA ILE A 76 -12.99 7.44 2.02
C ILE A 76 -11.76 6.53 2.26
N SER A 77 -11.96 5.26 2.55
CA SER A 77 -10.86 4.30 2.71
C SER A 77 -10.04 4.15 1.41
N LEU A 78 -10.72 4.11 0.25
CA LEU A 78 -10.06 4.12 -1.06
C LEU A 78 -9.30 5.43 -1.31
N LEU A 79 -9.87 6.58 -0.94
CA LEU A 79 -9.19 7.88 -1.07
C LEU A 79 -7.89 7.90 -0.27
N LEU A 80 -7.90 7.41 0.96
CA LEU A 80 -6.69 7.33 1.79
C LEU A 80 -5.65 6.41 1.18
N MET A 81 -6.06 5.27 0.63
CA MET A 81 -5.17 4.33 -0.05
C MET A 81 -4.51 4.97 -1.29
N PHE A 82 -5.29 5.57 -2.18
CA PHE A 82 -4.74 6.21 -3.38
C PHE A 82 -3.88 7.43 -3.04
N LEU A 83 -4.27 8.21 -2.02
CA LEU A 83 -3.48 9.35 -1.55
C LEU A 83 -2.12 8.90 -1.00
N GLY A 84 -2.10 7.91 -0.10
CA GLY A 84 -0.88 7.37 0.49
C GLY A 84 0.06 6.82 -0.58
N SER A 85 -0.47 6.05 -1.52
CA SER A 85 0.28 5.48 -2.62
C SER A 85 0.83 6.55 -3.58
N THR A 86 0.01 7.54 -3.95
CA THR A 86 0.44 8.66 -4.80
C THR A 86 1.58 9.45 -4.15
N LEU A 87 1.47 9.75 -2.86
CA LEU A 87 2.52 10.46 -2.12
C LEU A 87 3.80 9.64 -2.03
N TYR A 88 3.70 8.34 -1.74
CA TYR A 88 4.83 7.43 -1.68
C TYR A 88 5.62 7.41 -3.00
N HIS A 89 4.95 7.21 -4.12
CA HIS A 89 5.57 7.14 -5.45
C HIS A 89 6.03 8.51 -5.97
N SER A 90 5.50 9.62 -5.44
CA SER A 90 5.93 10.97 -5.79
C SER A 90 7.18 11.43 -5.03
N MET A 91 7.59 10.69 -3.99
CA MET A 91 8.72 11.09 -3.14
C MET A 91 10.06 10.69 -3.74
N HIS A 92 11.06 11.57 -3.55
CA HIS A 92 12.43 11.30 -3.95
C HIS A 92 13.01 10.08 -3.20
N PRO A 93 13.75 9.17 -3.87
CA PRO A 93 14.30 7.96 -3.25
C PRO A 93 15.16 8.17 -2.00
N ALA A 94 15.84 9.33 -1.91
CA ALA A 94 16.71 9.68 -0.78
C ALA A 94 15.97 10.33 0.42
N SER A 95 14.65 10.46 0.36
CA SER A 95 13.87 11.09 1.44
C SER A 95 13.66 10.13 2.60
N ARG A 96 13.98 10.56 3.83
CA ARG A 96 13.65 9.82 5.07
C ARG A 96 12.15 9.56 5.23
N HIS A 97 11.34 10.43 4.68
CA HIS A 97 9.88 10.32 4.75
C HIS A 97 9.34 9.21 3.84
N LYS A 98 10.08 8.81 2.81
CA LYS A 98 9.67 7.73 1.89
C LYS A 98 9.42 6.41 2.63
N GLU A 99 10.21 6.12 3.65
CA GLU A 99 10.05 4.90 4.46
C GLU A 99 8.75 4.91 5.27
N VAL A 100 8.40 6.06 5.85
CA VAL A 100 7.13 6.26 6.56
C VAL A 100 5.93 6.13 5.62
N PHE A 101 5.99 6.74 4.43
CA PHE A 101 4.93 6.64 3.44
C PHE A 101 4.79 5.24 2.83
N HIS A 102 5.89 4.49 2.74
CA HIS A 102 5.83 3.07 2.36
C HIS A 102 5.02 2.23 3.36
N ILE A 103 5.22 2.48 4.65
CA ILE A 103 4.44 1.81 5.71
C ILE A 103 2.98 2.25 5.65
N LEU A 104 2.71 3.55 5.47
CA LEU A 104 1.36 4.08 5.35
C LEU A 104 0.62 3.55 4.12
N ASP A 105 1.29 3.43 2.98
CA ASP A 105 0.74 2.83 1.77
C ASP A 105 0.22 1.41 2.05
N HIS A 106 0.99 0.59 2.74
CA HIS A 106 0.58 -0.75 3.13
C HIS A 106 -0.57 -0.75 4.16
N ILE A 107 -0.53 0.13 5.15
CA ILE A 107 -1.59 0.27 6.17
C ILE A 107 -2.91 0.67 5.49
N PHE A 108 -2.89 1.60 4.55
CA PHE A 108 -4.10 2.05 3.87
C PHE A 108 -4.74 0.99 2.98
N ILE A 109 -3.98 0.02 2.47
CA ILE A 109 -4.53 -1.16 1.81
C ILE A 109 -5.41 -1.95 2.78
N TYR A 110 -4.94 -2.18 4.02
CA TYR A 110 -5.74 -2.87 5.03
C TYR A 110 -6.96 -2.05 5.47
N VAL A 111 -6.84 -0.72 5.54
CA VAL A 111 -7.95 0.19 5.82
C VAL A 111 -9.00 0.11 4.70
N ALA A 112 -8.59 0.07 3.44
CA ALA A 112 -9.50 -0.08 2.29
C ALA A 112 -10.23 -1.44 2.33
N ILE A 113 -9.51 -2.52 2.66
CA ILE A 113 -10.11 -3.85 2.84
C ILE A 113 -11.15 -3.81 3.98
N ALA A 114 -10.81 -3.25 5.13
CA ALA A 114 -11.74 -3.12 6.25
C ALA A 114 -12.98 -2.27 5.87
N GLY A 115 -12.79 -1.18 5.13
CA GLY A 115 -13.86 -0.34 4.61
C GLY A 115 -14.80 -1.09 3.66
N SER A 116 -14.29 -2.05 2.90
CA SER A 116 -15.10 -2.88 1.99
C SER A 116 -16.07 -3.82 2.70
N TYR A 117 -15.82 -4.13 3.97
CA TYR A 117 -16.71 -4.95 4.80
C TYR A 117 -17.74 -4.14 5.60
N THR A 118 -17.72 -2.84 5.45
CA THR A 118 -18.70 -1.97 6.09
C THR A 118 -19.96 -1.88 5.26
#